data_149c465eafe26373587bceeddc92a0dd
#
_entry.id   149c465eafe26373587bceeddc92a0dd
#
_cell.length_a   1.000
_cell.length_b   1.000
_cell.length_c   1.000
_cell.angle_alpha   90.00
_cell.angle_beta   90.00
_cell.angle_gamma   90.00
#
_symmetry.space_group_name_H-M   'P 1'
#
loop_
_entity.id
_entity.type
_entity.pdbx_description
1 polymer ?
#
loop_
_entity_poly.entity_id
_entity_poly.type
_entity_poly.pdbx_seq_one_letter_code
_entity_poly.pdbx_strand_id
1 'polypeptide(L)'
;MAILLLRYVNMLHIQKMYSETISVPEAIRKVLANDHVYMQALTLGIANYTALAEKIKPEIEELIGSKVNLNTIVVAIKRFADVLEKKNLQQQNSSTHLTVAKAKMSLTDSIIDIDFQKENNEDDNDVLARILDEFFEQDSRYNLFQTHNHFSLLTEDADEIRSMVADAIQKFDGKIREGLSKITLSLTPDDQSRYHILSLVSNILYNHQIPIHSAFFTKNEMVLILRGKDAAKAYDLIRMKLG
;
A
#
# COMPACT_ATOMS: atom_id res chain seq x y z
N MET A 1 -49.62 -5.60 16.79
CA MET A 1 -48.93 -5.74 18.08
C MET A 1 -47.89 -6.87 18.07
N ALA A 2 -48.20 -8.06 17.57
CA ALA A 2 -47.26 -9.20 17.53
C ALA A 2 -45.97 -8.98 16.68
N ILE A 3 -46.06 -8.28 15.54
CA ILE A 3 -44.92 -8.04 14.64
C ILE A 3 -43.91 -7.05 15.26
N LEU A 4 -44.36 -6.10 16.04
CA LEU A 4 -43.49 -5.15 16.78
C LEU A 4 -42.75 -5.84 17.92
N LEU A 5 -43.42 -6.77 18.62
CA LEU A 5 -42.76 -7.57 19.66
C LEU A 5 -41.70 -8.50 19.11
N LEU A 6 -41.96 -9.12 17.94
CA LEU A 6 -40.98 -9.99 17.27
C LEU A 6 -39.73 -9.23 16.78
N ARG A 7 -39.92 -7.99 16.29
CA ARG A 7 -38.81 -7.11 15.92
C ARG A 7 -38.00 -6.67 17.14
N TYR A 8 -38.66 -6.37 18.25
CA TYR A 8 -37.98 -5.98 19.49
C TYR A 8 -37.21 -7.15 20.13
N VAL A 9 -37.77 -8.34 20.12
CA VAL A 9 -37.10 -9.56 20.60
C VAL A 9 -35.94 -9.94 19.71
N ASN A 10 -36.07 -9.82 18.37
CA ASN A 10 -34.94 -10.03 17.44
C ASN A 10 -33.85 -8.96 17.61
N MET A 11 -34.20 -7.69 17.84
CA MET A 11 -33.23 -6.62 18.10
C MET A 11 -32.47 -6.84 19.42
N LEU A 12 -33.16 -7.30 20.49
CA LEU A 12 -32.54 -7.68 21.76
C LEU A 12 -31.68 -8.95 21.63
N HIS A 13 -32.07 -9.89 20.77
CA HIS A 13 -31.29 -11.10 20.49
C HIS A 13 -30.01 -10.77 19.67
N ILE A 14 -30.11 -9.86 18.70
CA ILE A 14 -28.98 -9.34 17.93
C ILE A 14 -28.04 -8.52 18.82
N GLN A 15 -28.56 -7.66 19.72
CA GLN A 15 -27.73 -6.96 20.72
C GLN A 15 -27.06 -7.93 21.70
N LYS A 16 -27.71 -9.02 22.08
CA LYS A 16 -27.13 -10.04 22.97
C LYS A 16 -26.09 -10.94 22.27
N MET A 17 -26.17 -11.12 20.98
CA MET A 17 -25.16 -11.82 20.17
C MET A 17 -23.89 -10.96 19.94
N TYR A 18 -23.96 -9.63 20.07
CA TYR A 18 -22.80 -8.73 19.94
C TYR A 18 -22.16 -8.31 21.26
N SER A 19 -22.64 -8.79 22.40
CA SER A 19 -21.98 -8.60 23.69
C SER A 19 -21.21 -9.85 24.13
N GLU A 20 -20.31 -10.37 23.28
CA GLU A 20 -19.15 -11.07 23.80
C GLU A 20 -18.34 -10.03 24.59
N THR A 21 -18.36 -10.15 25.90
CA THR A 21 -17.54 -9.31 26.78
C THR A 21 -16.07 -9.60 26.46
N ILE A 22 -15.51 -8.74 25.61
CA ILE A 22 -14.10 -8.84 25.20
C ILE A 22 -13.25 -8.66 26.47
N SER A 23 -12.35 -9.60 26.73
CA SER A 23 -11.43 -9.48 27.87
C SER A 23 -10.42 -8.34 27.65
N VAL A 24 -9.91 -7.72 28.74
CA VAL A 24 -8.90 -6.65 28.65
C VAL A 24 -7.69 -7.06 27.78
N PRO A 25 -7.08 -8.26 27.94
CA PRO A 25 -5.97 -8.68 27.08
C PRO A 25 -6.35 -8.83 25.60
N GLU A 26 -7.57 -9.17 25.31
CA GLU A 26 -8.05 -9.33 23.93
C GLU A 26 -8.34 -7.98 23.28
N ALA A 27 -8.97 -7.04 23.98
CA ALA A 27 -9.16 -5.67 23.55
C ALA A 27 -7.80 -5.00 23.22
N ILE A 28 -6.82 -5.16 24.11
CA ILE A 28 -5.46 -4.65 23.90
C ILE A 28 -4.82 -5.26 22.66
N ARG A 29 -4.90 -6.57 22.46
CA ARG A 29 -4.38 -7.21 21.24
C ARG A 29 -5.03 -6.66 19.98
N LYS A 30 -6.34 -6.44 20.02
CA LYS A 30 -7.10 -5.90 18.89
C LYS A 30 -6.67 -4.48 18.56
N VAL A 31 -6.56 -3.59 19.55
CA VAL A 31 -6.13 -2.21 19.36
C VAL A 31 -4.69 -2.14 18.85
N LEU A 32 -3.78 -2.87 19.48
CA LEU A 32 -2.37 -2.86 19.10
C LEU A 32 -2.14 -3.47 17.71
N ALA A 33 -2.85 -4.53 17.34
CA ALA A 33 -2.72 -5.16 16.02
C ALA A 33 -3.23 -4.30 14.86
N ASN A 34 -4.16 -3.38 15.14
CA ASN A 34 -4.70 -2.48 14.13
C ASN A 34 -3.81 -1.27 13.87
N ASP A 35 -2.82 -0.99 14.72
CA ASP A 35 -1.90 0.13 14.53
C ASP A 35 -0.47 -0.37 14.31
N HIS A 36 0.00 -0.19 13.08
CA HIS A 36 1.35 -0.59 12.66
C HIS A 36 2.45 0.08 13.49
N VAL A 37 2.27 1.34 13.90
CA VAL A 37 3.28 2.09 14.67
C VAL A 37 3.43 1.49 16.07
N TYR A 38 2.32 1.14 16.73
CA TYR A 38 2.35 0.48 18.03
C TYR A 38 3.00 -0.90 17.95
N MET A 39 2.62 -1.68 16.95
CA MET A 39 3.23 -3.00 16.71
C MET A 39 4.74 -2.90 16.46
N GLN A 40 5.17 -1.95 15.65
CA GLN A 40 6.57 -1.73 15.35
C GLN A 40 7.37 -1.31 16.59
N ALA A 41 6.86 -0.35 17.37
CA ALA A 41 7.51 0.10 18.61
C ALA A 41 7.66 -1.04 19.64
N LEU A 42 6.66 -1.90 19.77
CA LEU A 42 6.71 -3.08 20.64
C LEU A 42 7.72 -4.13 20.14
N THR A 43 7.71 -4.40 18.84
CA THR A 43 8.62 -5.35 18.20
C THR A 43 10.09 -4.94 18.31
N LEU A 44 10.36 -3.64 18.23
CA LEU A 44 11.70 -3.06 18.39
C LEU A 44 12.12 -2.87 19.86
N GLY A 45 11.24 -3.11 20.82
CA GLY A 45 11.51 -2.93 22.25
C GLY A 45 11.69 -1.47 22.69
N ILE A 46 11.24 -0.49 21.90
CA ILE A 46 11.37 0.94 22.15
C ILE A 46 10.11 1.59 22.72
N ALA A 47 9.05 0.81 22.92
CA ALA A 47 7.78 1.32 23.40
C ALA A 47 7.83 1.67 24.91
N ASN A 48 7.40 2.88 25.27
CA ASN A 48 7.06 3.20 26.64
C ASN A 48 5.66 2.67 26.95
N TYR A 49 5.58 1.57 27.70
CA TYR A 49 4.32 0.87 27.97
C TYR A 49 3.31 1.73 28.73
N THR A 50 3.75 2.62 29.61
CA THR A 50 2.85 3.53 30.36
C THR A 50 2.24 4.57 29.41
N ALA A 51 3.05 5.25 28.62
CA ALA A 51 2.57 6.22 27.65
C ALA A 51 1.65 5.58 26.59
N LEU A 52 2.00 4.37 26.15
CA LEU A 52 1.16 3.62 25.21
C LEU A 52 -0.18 3.23 25.87
N ALA A 53 -0.15 2.78 27.12
CA ALA A 53 -1.37 2.44 27.87
C ALA A 53 -2.29 3.66 28.04
N GLU A 54 -1.75 4.82 28.38
CA GLU A 54 -2.52 6.07 28.47
C GLU A 54 -3.16 6.43 27.13
N LYS A 55 -2.44 6.27 26.04
CA LYS A 55 -2.90 6.59 24.70
C LYS A 55 -4.06 5.71 24.26
N ILE A 56 -3.98 4.38 24.48
CA ILE A 56 -4.98 3.42 24.00
C ILE A 56 -6.13 3.17 25.01
N LYS A 57 -6.01 3.65 26.25
CA LYS A 57 -7.01 3.43 27.29
C LYS A 57 -8.43 3.81 26.89
N PRO A 58 -8.70 4.99 26.25
CA PRO A 58 -10.06 5.35 25.84
C PRO A 58 -10.67 4.32 24.89
N GLU A 59 -9.92 3.84 23.91
CA GLU A 59 -10.36 2.85 22.94
C GLU A 59 -10.61 1.49 23.58
N ILE A 60 -9.76 1.09 24.54
CA ILE A 60 -9.95 -0.13 25.31
C ILE A 60 -11.23 -0.07 26.16
N GLU A 61 -11.48 1.06 26.84
CA GLU A 61 -12.69 1.26 27.66
C GLU A 61 -13.96 1.26 26.82
N GLU A 62 -13.89 1.81 25.59
CA GLU A 62 -14.98 1.77 24.62
C GLU A 62 -15.28 0.33 24.17
N LEU A 63 -14.25 -0.45 23.82
CA LEU A 63 -14.39 -1.84 23.38
C LEU A 63 -14.96 -2.77 24.48
N ILE A 64 -14.60 -2.51 25.75
CA ILE A 64 -15.02 -3.34 26.89
C ILE A 64 -16.35 -2.85 27.47
N GLY A 65 -16.72 -1.57 27.25
CA GLY A 65 -17.90 -0.94 27.83
C GLY A 65 -17.76 -0.60 29.30
N SER A 66 -16.56 -0.61 29.86
CA SER A 66 -16.31 -0.30 31.28
C SER A 66 -14.92 0.31 31.51
N LYS A 67 -14.75 1.03 32.62
CA LYS A 67 -13.46 1.62 33.00
C LYS A 67 -12.45 0.56 33.37
N VAL A 68 -11.21 0.74 32.90
CA VAL A 68 -10.09 -0.17 33.15
C VAL A 68 -8.95 0.56 33.86
N ASN A 69 -8.37 -0.10 34.88
CA ASN A 69 -7.21 0.45 35.59
C ASN A 69 -6.00 0.54 34.61
N LEU A 70 -5.31 1.68 34.62
CA LEU A 70 -4.15 1.91 33.77
C LEU A 70 -3.06 0.83 33.94
N ASN A 71 -2.78 0.45 35.19
CA ASN A 71 -1.78 -0.58 35.49
C ASN A 71 -2.13 -1.93 34.85
N THR A 72 -3.43 -2.27 34.77
CA THR A 72 -3.91 -3.51 34.13
C THR A 72 -3.56 -3.47 32.63
N ILE A 73 -3.74 -2.33 31.99
CA ILE A 73 -3.39 -2.14 30.57
C ILE A 73 -1.87 -2.25 30.38
N VAL A 74 -1.07 -1.58 31.23
CA VAL A 74 0.40 -1.63 31.18
C VAL A 74 0.92 -3.07 31.30
N VAL A 75 0.42 -3.83 32.28
CA VAL A 75 0.82 -5.24 32.46
C VAL A 75 0.43 -6.10 31.27
N ALA A 76 -0.75 -5.88 30.70
CA ALA A 76 -1.18 -6.64 29.54
C ALA A 76 -0.41 -6.30 28.27
N ILE A 77 -0.04 -5.03 28.06
CA ILE A 77 0.87 -4.60 26.96
C ILE A 77 2.24 -5.30 27.12
N LYS A 78 2.80 -5.30 28.34
CA LYS A 78 4.09 -5.95 28.60
C LYS A 78 4.03 -7.45 28.26
N ARG A 79 3.00 -8.16 28.73
CA ARG A 79 2.82 -9.58 28.40
C ARG A 79 2.67 -9.84 26.90
N PHE A 80 2.02 -8.93 26.19
CA PHE A 80 1.89 -9.00 24.75
C PHE A 80 3.24 -8.80 24.06
N ALA A 81 4.03 -7.81 24.50
CA ALA A 81 5.38 -7.57 24.00
C ALA A 81 6.31 -8.78 24.24
N ASP A 82 6.26 -9.40 25.43
CA ASP A 82 7.04 -10.60 25.75
C ASP A 82 6.70 -11.79 24.81
N VAL A 83 5.43 -11.90 24.40
CA VAL A 83 4.99 -12.92 23.41
C VAL A 83 5.50 -12.62 22.01
N LEU A 84 5.49 -11.34 21.61
CA LEU A 84 6.03 -10.90 20.31
C LEU A 84 7.53 -11.15 20.23
N GLU A 85 8.28 -10.81 21.27
CA GLU A 85 9.71 -11.04 21.34
C GLU A 85 10.06 -12.53 21.19
N LYS A 86 9.36 -13.41 21.92
CA LYS A 86 9.54 -14.86 21.80
C LYS A 86 9.25 -15.39 20.40
N LYS A 87 8.20 -14.89 19.74
CA LYS A 87 7.89 -15.25 18.34
C LYS A 87 8.97 -14.77 17.38
N ASN A 88 9.47 -13.54 17.56
CA ASN A 88 10.54 -12.99 16.73
C ASN A 88 11.84 -13.79 16.88
N LEU A 89 12.23 -14.17 18.11
CA LEU A 89 13.39 -15.00 18.37
C LEU A 89 13.25 -16.41 17.72
N GLN A 90 12.05 -16.99 17.71
CA GLN A 90 11.77 -18.26 17.04
C GLN A 90 11.84 -18.10 15.52
N GLN A 91 11.36 -17.00 14.96
CA GLN A 91 11.45 -16.69 13.54
C GLN A 91 12.88 -16.35 13.10
N GLN A 92 13.68 -15.69 13.93
CA GLN A 92 15.09 -15.44 13.66
C GLN A 92 15.93 -16.73 13.70
N ASN A 93 15.60 -17.70 14.55
CA ASN A 93 16.23 -19.01 14.60
C ASN A 93 15.82 -19.92 13.42
N SER A 94 14.69 -19.69 12.81
CA SER A 94 14.28 -20.32 11.54
C SER A 94 14.81 -19.55 10.32
N SER A 95 15.93 -18.83 10.50
CA SER A 95 16.73 -18.12 9.50
C SER A 95 16.06 -17.95 8.14
N THR A 96 14.94 -17.30 8.12
CA THR A 96 14.61 -16.48 7.00
C THR A 96 15.11 -15.08 7.34
N HIS A 97 16.45 -14.88 7.36
CA HIS A 97 16.94 -13.64 6.79
C HIS A 97 16.15 -13.54 5.49
N LEU A 98 15.18 -12.65 5.44
CA LEU A 98 14.63 -12.16 4.21
C LEU A 98 15.84 -11.62 3.45
N THR A 99 16.56 -12.55 2.84
CA THR A 99 17.45 -12.24 1.75
C THR A 99 16.47 -11.78 0.71
N VAL A 100 16.18 -10.48 0.76
CA VAL A 100 15.66 -9.79 -0.41
C VAL A 100 16.78 -10.02 -1.41
N ALA A 101 16.71 -11.19 -2.06
CA ALA A 101 17.73 -11.65 -2.97
C ALA A 101 17.89 -10.53 -3.97
N LYS A 102 19.01 -9.82 -3.92
CA LYS A 102 19.45 -8.73 -4.76
C LYS A 102 18.41 -8.34 -5.81
N ALA A 103 17.37 -7.61 -5.38
CA ALA A 103 16.31 -7.17 -6.27
C ALA A 103 17.00 -6.39 -7.41
N LYS A 104 16.83 -6.85 -8.64
CA LYS A 104 17.33 -6.08 -9.77
C LYS A 104 16.52 -4.80 -9.83
N MET A 105 17.20 -3.68 -9.82
CA MET A 105 16.58 -2.36 -9.93
C MET A 105 17.09 -1.66 -11.17
N SER A 106 16.19 -0.95 -11.84
CA SER A 106 16.54 -0.02 -12.92
C SER A 106 15.88 1.33 -12.68
N LEU A 107 16.53 2.38 -13.14
CA LEU A 107 16.00 3.74 -13.21
C LEU A 107 15.99 4.15 -14.68
N THR A 108 14.81 4.51 -15.18
CA THR A 108 14.63 5.06 -16.53
C THR A 108 14.12 6.48 -16.37
N ASP A 109 14.78 7.42 -17.02
CA ASP A 109 14.39 8.83 -17.03
C ASP A 109 13.53 9.15 -18.26
N SER A 110 13.12 10.41 -18.39
CA SER A 110 12.33 10.90 -19.51
C SER A 110 11.07 10.07 -19.77
N ILE A 111 10.30 9.85 -18.74
CA ILE A 111 8.99 9.20 -18.81
C ILE A 111 7.90 10.25 -18.92
N ILE A 112 6.93 10.00 -19.79
CA ILE A 112 5.69 10.77 -19.89
C ILE A 112 4.50 9.90 -19.49
N ASP A 113 3.50 10.53 -18.89
CA ASP A 113 2.18 9.95 -18.59
C ASP A 113 1.15 10.64 -19.46
N ILE A 114 0.58 9.90 -20.40
CA ILE A 114 -0.46 10.35 -21.31
C ILE A 114 -1.79 9.87 -20.78
N ASP A 115 -2.63 10.81 -20.43
CA ASP A 115 -3.87 10.60 -19.68
C ASP A 115 -5.06 11.01 -20.55
N PHE A 116 -6.01 10.09 -20.76
CA PHE A 116 -7.23 10.33 -21.51
C PHE A 116 -8.46 10.01 -20.65
N GLN A 117 -9.50 10.82 -20.81
CA GLN A 117 -10.83 10.50 -20.31
C GLN A 117 -11.63 9.78 -21.40
N LYS A 118 -12.27 8.67 -21.03
CA LYS A 118 -13.10 7.88 -21.92
C LYS A 118 -14.57 8.27 -21.76
N GLU A 119 -15.25 8.43 -22.89
CA GLU A 119 -16.72 8.57 -22.90
C GLU A 119 -17.43 7.20 -23.03
N ASN A 120 -16.65 6.11 -23.18
CA ASN A 120 -17.13 4.73 -23.31
C ASN A 120 -18.01 4.50 -24.57
N ASN A 121 -17.69 5.18 -25.66
CA ASN A 121 -18.29 4.91 -26.96
C ASN A 121 -17.42 3.95 -27.80
N GLU A 122 -17.95 3.44 -28.91
CA GLU A 122 -17.22 2.53 -29.80
C GLU A 122 -15.99 3.21 -30.42
N ASP A 123 -16.08 4.47 -30.76
CA ASP A 123 -15.00 5.25 -31.36
C ASP A 123 -13.77 5.36 -30.44
N ASP A 124 -13.96 5.39 -29.11
CA ASP A 124 -12.86 5.45 -28.14
C ASP A 124 -12.01 4.18 -28.19
N ASN A 125 -12.64 3.03 -28.30
CA ASN A 125 -11.95 1.75 -28.36
C ASN A 125 -11.13 1.60 -29.65
N ASP A 126 -11.66 2.07 -30.80
CA ASP A 126 -10.96 2.03 -32.07
C ASP A 126 -9.72 2.93 -32.10
N VAL A 127 -9.78 4.11 -31.48
CA VAL A 127 -8.63 5.00 -31.37
C VAL A 127 -7.56 4.43 -30.48
N LEU A 128 -7.98 3.87 -29.33
CA LEU A 128 -7.04 3.21 -28.40
C LEU A 128 -6.38 1.99 -29.04
N ALA A 129 -7.12 1.18 -29.78
CA ALA A 129 -6.58 0.01 -30.49
C ALA A 129 -5.50 0.44 -31.49
N ARG A 130 -5.74 1.48 -32.29
CA ARG A 130 -4.75 2.01 -33.23
C ARG A 130 -3.47 2.50 -32.54
N ILE A 131 -3.61 3.25 -31.45
CA ILE A 131 -2.44 3.71 -30.67
C ILE A 131 -1.62 2.50 -30.19
N LEU A 132 -2.27 1.49 -29.64
CA LEU A 132 -1.58 0.30 -29.14
C LEU A 132 -0.92 -0.49 -30.28
N ASP A 133 -1.57 -0.63 -31.42
CA ASP A 133 -0.99 -1.30 -32.60
C ASP A 133 0.28 -0.57 -33.09
N GLU A 134 0.26 0.76 -33.15
CA GLU A 134 1.45 1.56 -33.51
C GLU A 134 2.58 1.41 -32.47
N PHE A 135 2.28 1.33 -31.18
CA PHE A 135 3.27 1.05 -30.14
C PHE A 135 3.90 -0.33 -30.31
N PHE A 136 3.11 -1.34 -30.67
CA PHE A 136 3.60 -2.69 -30.95
C PHE A 136 4.52 -2.73 -32.18
N GLU A 137 4.14 -2.04 -33.26
CA GLU A 137 4.94 -1.99 -34.47
C GLU A 137 6.31 -1.32 -34.25
N GLN A 138 6.40 -0.35 -33.34
CA GLN A 138 7.63 0.36 -33.00
C GLN A 138 8.46 -0.31 -31.90
N ASP A 139 8.05 -1.48 -31.38
CA ASP A 139 8.68 -2.14 -30.23
C ASP A 139 8.83 -1.20 -29.01
N SER A 140 7.95 -0.22 -28.92
CA SER A 140 7.99 0.78 -27.84
C SER A 140 7.54 0.20 -26.52
N ARG A 141 8.27 0.49 -25.44
CA ARG A 141 7.94 0.02 -24.10
C ARG A 141 6.93 0.95 -23.44
N TYR A 142 5.81 0.41 -22.99
CA TYR A 142 4.79 1.17 -22.29
C TYR A 142 4.21 0.41 -21.11
N ASN A 143 3.63 1.15 -20.16
CA ASN A 143 2.75 0.62 -19.15
C ASN A 143 1.37 1.22 -19.35
N LEU A 144 0.37 0.36 -19.51
CA LEU A 144 -1.00 0.76 -19.72
C LEU A 144 -1.83 0.52 -18.48
N PHE A 145 -2.55 1.54 -18.06
CA PHE A 145 -3.56 1.44 -17.01
C PHE A 145 -4.91 1.92 -17.53
N GLN A 146 -5.93 1.08 -17.40
CA GLN A 146 -7.27 1.38 -17.88
C GLN A 146 -8.29 1.14 -16.77
N THR A 147 -9.15 2.12 -16.55
CA THR A 147 -10.38 1.99 -15.77
C THR A 147 -11.61 2.18 -16.66
N HIS A 148 -12.80 2.18 -16.05
CA HIS A 148 -14.02 2.45 -16.81
C HIS A 148 -13.99 3.77 -17.58
N ASN A 149 -13.53 4.86 -16.92
CA ASN A 149 -13.57 6.22 -17.48
C ASN A 149 -12.19 6.82 -17.75
N HIS A 150 -11.14 6.05 -17.63
CA HIS A 150 -9.79 6.59 -17.63
C HIS A 150 -8.81 5.65 -18.29
N PHE A 151 -7.88 6.21 -19.04
CA PHE A 151 -6.82 5.52 -19.73
C PHE A 151 -5.52 6.30 -19.51
N SER A 152 -4.50 5.65 -18.97
CA SER A 152 -3.19 6.24 -18.74
C SER A 152 -2.13 5.37 -19.41
N LEU A 153 -1.30 5.99 -20.23
CA LEU A 153 -0.22 5.37 -20.96
C LEU A 153 1.10 6.00 -20.52
N LEU A 154 1.93 5.20 -19.86
CA LEU A 154 3.26 5.58 -19.41
C LEU A 154 4.30 5.04 -20.38
N THR A 155 5.10 5.91 -20.98
CA THR A 155 6.13 5.54 -21.97
C THR A 155 7.32 6.48 -21.91
N GLU A 156 8.38 6.16 -22.63
CA GLU A 156 9.51 7.06 -22.82
C GLU A 156 9.12 8.26 -23.69
N ASP A 157 9.64 9.42 -23.34
CA ASP A 157 9.38 10.66 -24.08
C ASP A 157 10.18 10.69 -25.37
N ALA A 158 9.48 10.56 -26.49
CA ALA A 158 10.04 10.59 -27.82
C ALA A 158 9.12 11.39 -28.79
N ASP A 159 9.70 12.07 -29.77
CA ASP A 159 8.95 12.87 -30.73
C ASP A 159 7.96 12.01 -31.54
N GLU A 160 8.35 10.77 -31.86
CA GLU A 160 7.50 9.80 -32.56
C GLU A 160 6.26 9.46 -31.73
N ILE A 161 6.44 9.23 -30.41
CA ILE A 161 5.34 8.95 -29.48
C ILE A 161 4.40 10.14 -29.38
N ARG A 162 4.95 11.36 -29.26
CA ARG A 162 4.16 12.59 -29.21
C ARG A 162 3.32 12.79 -30.44
N SER A 163 3.91 12.53 -31.62
CA SER A 163 3.21 12.62 -32.91
C SER A 163 2.09 11.59 -33.02
N MET A 164 2.35 10.37 -32.61
CA MET A 164 1.40 9.25 -32.62
C MET A 164 0.14 9.52 -31.76
N VAL A 165 0.30 10.12 -30.60
CA VAL A 165 -0.81 10.37 -29.66
C VAL A 165 -1.48 11.74 -29.84
N ALA A 166 -0.96 12.61 -30.72
CA ALA A 166 -1.42 13.99 -30.85
C ALA A 166 -2.92 14.10 -31.17
N ASP A 167 -3.38 13.31 -32.16
CA ASP A 167 -4.80 13.32 -32.58
C ASP A 167 -5.70 12.80 -31.45
N ALA A 168 -5.26 11.79 -30.70
CA ALA A 168 -6.00 11.25 -29.58
C ALA A 168 -6.06 12.26 -28.42
N ILE A 169 -4.97 12.95 -28.13
CA ILE A 169 -4.95 14.01 -27.11
C ILE A 169 -5.97 15.10 -27.43
N GLN A 170 -6.01 15.53 -28.69
CA GLN A 170 -6.96 16.53 -29.12
C GLN A 170 -8.41 16.01 -29.06
N LYS A 171 -8.65 14.77 -29.49
CA LYS A 171 -9.99 14.18 -29.54
C LYS A 171 -10.58 13.93 -28.14
N PHE A 172 -9.77 13.48 -27.17
CA PHE A 172 -10.20 13.06 -25.83
C PHE A 172 -9.85 14.05 -24.72
N ASP A 173 -9.54 15.31 -25.04
CA ASP A 173 -9.06 16.31 -24.06
C ASP A 173 -7.94 15.73 -23.16
N GLY A 174 -7.02 14.99 -23.81
CA GLY A 174 -5.95 14.29 -23.13
C GLY A 174 -4.91 15.25 -22.57
N LYS A 175 -4.14 14.75 -21.59
CA LYS A 175 -3.06 15.52 -20.94
C LYS A 175 -1.77 14.71 -20.95
N ILE A 176 -0.66 15.38 -21.27
CA ILE A 176 0.67 14.82 -21.08
C ILE A 176 1.27 15.42 -19.81
N ARG A 177 1.74 14.55 -18.92
CA ARG A 177 2.57 14.93 -17.78
C ARG A 177 3.99 14.50 -18.05
N GLU A 178 4.90 15.46 -17.99
CA GLU A 178 6.32 15.31 -18.32
C GLU A 178 7.20 15.35 -17.08
N GLY A 179 8.51 15.11 -17.28
CA GLY A 179 9.50 15.19 -16.20
C GLY A 179 9.35 14.09 -15.15
N LEU A 180 8.87 12.93 -15.59
CA LEU A 180 8.73 11.75 -14.76
C LEU A 180 9.91 10.79 -15.00
N SER A 181 10.16 9.93 -14.02
CA SER A 181 11.12 8.83 -14.10
C SER A 181 10.50 7.56 -13.53
N LYS A 182 10.92 6.43 -14.06
CA LYS A 182 10.44 5.10 -13.70
C LYS A 182 11.52 4.32 -12.95
N ILE A 183 11.20 3.85 -11.76
CA ILE A 183 12.00 2.87 -11.02
C ILE A 183 11.30 1.53 -11.13
N THR A 184 12.00 0.53 -11.66
CA THR A 184 11.50 -0.85 -11.74
C THR A 184 12.29 -1.73 -10.79
N LEU A 185 11.58 -2.46 -9.93
CA LEU A 185 12.13 -3.49 -9.03
C LEU A 185 11.65 -4.85 -9.51
N SER A 186 12.57 -5.75 -9.86
CA SER A 186 12.22 -7.14 -10.16
C SER A 186 12.03 -7.90 -8.84
N LEU A 187 10.89 -8.56 -8.70
CA LEU A 187 10.49 -9.28 -7.49
C LEU A 187 10.72 -10.78 -7.67
N THR A 188 11.14 -11.44 -6.61
CA THR A 188 11.16 -12.90 -6.56
C THR A 188 9.74 -13.45 -6.36
N PRO A 189 9.42 -14.67 -6.80
CA PRO A 189 8.07 -15.25 -6.70
C PRO A 189 7.57 -15.52 -5.28
N ASP A 190 8.39 -15.32 -4.25
CA ASP A 190 8.02 -15.56 -2.86
C ASP A 190 7.02 -14.49 -2.36
N ASP A 191 5.82 -14.93 -2.00
CA ASP A 191 4.71 -14.05 -1.59
C ASP A 191 5.02 -13.23 -0.32
N GLN A 192 5.80 -13.76 0.62
CA GLN A 192 6.13 -13.03 1.85
C GLN A 192 7.09 -11.86 1.61
N SER A 193 8.04 -12.03 0.70
CA SER A 193 9.00 -10.97 0.34
C SER A 193 8.32 -9.77 -0.33
N ARG A 194 7.21 -10.00 -1.05
CA ARG A 194 6.46 -8.96 -1.77
C ARG A 194 5.82 -7.94 -0.85
N TYR A 195 5.09 -8.39 0.18
CA TYR A 195 4.47 -7.50 1.16
C TYR A 195 5.52 -6.69 1.92
N HIS A 196 6.65 -7.34 2.21
CA HIS A 196 7.76 -6.68 2.88
C HIS A 196 8.39 -5.59 2.01
N ILE A 197 8.63 -5.85 0.72
CA ILE A 197 9.20 -4.87 -0.22
C ILE A 197 8.26 -3.68 -0.38
N LEU A 198 6.95 -3.92 -0.57
CA LEU A 198 5.98 -2.83 -0.71
C LEU A 198 5.96 -1.94 0.54
N SER A 199 5.90 -2.54 1.73
CA SER A 199 5.94 -1.82 3.00
C SER A 199 7.24 -1.04 3.17
N LEU A 200 8.38 -1.67 2.88
CA LEU A 200 9.70 -1.05 2.97
C LEU A 200 9.82 0.16 2.05
N VAL A 201 9.48 0.00 0.78
CA VAL A 201 9.54 1.06 -0.22
C VAL A 201 8.60 2.21 0.15
N SER A 202 7.36 1.91 0.55
CA SER A 202 6.40 2.92 0.99
C SER A 202 6.92 3.72 2.19
N ASN A 203 7.51 3.05 3.18
CA ASN A 203 8.11 3.71 4.35
C ASN A 203 9.30 4.59 3.98
N ILE A 204 10.16 4.15 3.06
CA ILE A 204 11.29 4.94 2.58
C ILE A 204 10.77 6.24 1.93
N LEU A 205 9.85 6.12 0.98
CA LEU A 205 9.32 7.28 0.26
C LEU A 205 8.58 8.24 1.20
N TYR A 206 7.78 7.71 2.13
CA TYR A 206 7.09 8.50 3.15
C TYR A 206 8.04 9.28 4.05
N ASN A 207 9.04 8.60 4.63
CA ASN A 207 10.00 9.23 5.55
C ASN A 207 10.86 10.31 4.89
N HIS A 208 11.07 10.20 3.59
CA HIS A 208 11.84 11.19 2.81
C HIS A 208 10.96 12.18 2.05
N GLN A 209 9.63 12.14 2.28
CA GLN A 209 8.64 13.03 1.67
C GLN A 209 8.71 13.02 0.13
N ILE A 210 8.95 11.85 -0.46
CA ILE A 210 8.99 11.65 -1.90
C ILE A 210 7.59 11.25 -2.38
N PRO A 211 6.89 12.11 -3.12
CA PRO A 211 5.56 11.79 -3.62
C PRO A 211 5.62 10.78 -4.76
N ILE A 212 4.72 9.81 -4.73
CA ILE A 212 4.52 8.85 -5.82
C ILE A 212 3.53 9.47 -6.81
N HIS A 213 3.88 9.45 -8.11
CA HIS A 213 2.96 9.81 -9.18
C HIS A 213 2.03 8.63 -9.49
N SER A 214 2.61 7.47 -9.76
CA SER A 214 1.90 6.21 -10.00
C SER A 214 2.71 5.03 -9.50
N ALA A 215 2.04 3.94 -9.13
CA ALA A 215 2.69 2.70 -8.74
C ALA A 215 1.93 1.50 -9.31
N PHE A 216 2.66 0.56 -9.89
CA PHE A 216 2.12 -0.67 -10.46
C PHE A 216 2.80 -1.87 -9.81
N PHE A 217 2.00 -2.87 -9.51
CA PHE A 217 2.49 -4.06 -8.82
C PHE A 217 1.99 -5.31 -9.55
N THR A 218 2.92 -6.00 -10.19
CA THR A 218 2.65 -7.26 -10.87
C THR A 218 3.20 -8.44 -10.07
N LYS A 219 3.06 -9.64 -10.58
CA LYS A 219 3.63 -10.85 -9.95
C LYS A 219 5.16 -10.77 -9.82
N ASN A 220 5.85 -10.16 -10.76
CA ASN A 220 7.30 -10.21 -10.85
C ASN A 220 7.98 -8.84 -10.74
N GLU A 221 7.20 -7.76 -10.71
CA GLU A 221 7.73 -6.41 -10.75
C GLU A 221 6.92 -5.44 -9.90
N MET A 222 7.62 -4.49 -9.31
CA MET A 222 7.07 -3.26 -8.78
C MET A 222 7.62 -2.10 -9.60
N VAL A 223 6.74 -1.29 -10.15
CA VAL A 223 7.07 -0.11 -10.95
C VAL A 223 6.59 1.12 -10.21
N LEU A 224 7.49 2.07 -9.99
CA LEU A 224 7.20 3.36 -9.37
C LEU A 224 7.46 4.46 -10.38
N ILE A 225 6.50 5.36 -10.52
CA ILE A 225 6.63 6.58 -11.31
C ILE A 225 6.73 7.74 -10.35
N LEU A 226 7.81 8.49 -10.45
CA LEU A 226 8.16 9.60 -9.58
C LEU A 226 8.47 10.83 -10.44
N ARG A 227 8.54 12.01 -9.81
CA ARG A 227 9.11 13.19 -10.46
C ARG A 227 10.60 12.98 -10.69
N GLY A 228 11.13 13.32 -11.86
CA GLY A 228 12.53 13.13 -12.21
C GLY A 228 13.51 13.67 -11.18
N LYS A 229 13.22 14.85 -10.59
CA LYS A 229 14.04 15.46 -9.54
C LYS A 229 14.17 14.62 -8.25
N ASP A 230 13.21 13.74 -7.98
CA ASP A 230 13.15 12.91 -6.76
C ASP A 230 13.62 11.48 -7.02
N ALA A 231 13.68 11.06 -8.29
CA ALA A 231 13.85 9.67 -8.69
C ALA A 231 15.23 9.11 -8.35
N ALA A 232 16.31 9.86 -8.60
CA ALA A 232 17.67 9.41 -8.27
C ALA A 232 17.83 9.21 -6.76
N LYS A 233 17.33 10.14 -5.94
CA LYS A 233 17.34 10.03 -4.48
C LYS A 233 16.52 8.81 -4.02
N ALA A 234 15.33 8.60 -4.57
CA ALA A 234 14.49 7.46 -4.26
C ALA A 234 15.20 6.14 -4.59
N TYR A 235 15.79 6.06 -5.78
CA TYR A 235 16.53 4.89 -6.25
C TYR A 235 17.66 4.52 -5.28
N ASP A 236 18.50 5.48 -4.89
CA ASP A 236 19.63 5.26 -3.97
C ASP A 236 19.16 4.80 -2.59
N LEU A 237 18.12 5.44 -2.03
CA LEU A 237 17.54 5.09 -0.74
C LEU A 237 16.97 3.66 -0.73
N ILE A 238 16.24 3.29 -1.77
CA ILE A 238 15.67 1.95 -1.91
C ILE A 238 16.80 0.93 -2.06
N ARG A 239 17.79 1.20 -2.93
CA ARG A 239 18.92 0.32 -3.18
C ARG A 239 19.74 0.05 -1.93
N MET A 240 20.01 1.07 -1.09
CA MET A 240 20.74 0.91 0.18
C MET A 240 20.04 -0.02 1.17
N LYS A 241 18.73 -0.17 1.07
CA LYS A 241 17.92 -1.02 1.98
C LYS A 241 17.66 -2.41 1.42
N LEU A 242 17.73 -2.58 0.10
CA LEU A 242 17.49 -3.85 -0.59
C LEU A 242 18.79 -4.58 -0.99
N GLY A 243 19.93 -3.89 -0.98
CA GLY A 243 21.26 -4.43 -1.30
C GLY A 243 22.03 -4.78 -0.08
#